data_266711978fcbfe2a9825a2d88a8a41fb
#
_entry.id   266711978fcbfe2a9825a2d88a8a41fb
#
_cell.length_a   1.000
_cell.length_b   1.000
_cell.length_c   1.000
_cell.angle_alpha   90.00
_cell.angle_beta   90.00
_cell.angle_gamma   90.00
#
_symmetry.space_group_name_H-M   'P 1'
#
loop_
_entity.id
_entity.type
_entity.pdbx_description
1 polymer ?
#
loop_
_entity_poly.entity_id
_entity_poly.type
_entity_poly.pdbx_seq_one_letter_code
_entity_poly.pdbx_strand_id
1 'polypeptide(L)'
;RDQPRSRGLGDVYKRQELYDLTTLQKEASKRYGFSPKQTLNIMQSLYEHHKVLTYPRTDSRYLTNDMTDTLKDRIKACQNGSYKKAAAMLLRKEIKASSRFINDKKVSDHHAIIPTEQYASLTSFSSDERKIYDMVVARFLAVLSAPAISEQLSVKASINGELFRAKAENIKQLGWRELYEEETQTKDTIKAGNIPVKGKEYPIGTISMTEGTTNPPGRY
;
A
#
# COMPACT_ATOMS: atom_id res chain seq x y z
N ARG A 1 -20.00 4.08 -21.54
CA ARG A 1 -18.70 4.83 -21.44
C ARG A 1 -17.99 4.41 -20.16
N ASP A 2 -17.67 3.13 -20.06
CA ASP A 2 -17.05 2.58 -18.86
C ASP A 2 -15.54 2.55 -19.05
N GLN A 3 -14.85 3.36 -18.26
CA GLN A 3 -13.40 3.20 -18.12
C GLN A 3 -13.13 1.86 -17.43
N PRO A 4 -12.27 1.00 -17.97
CA PRO A 4 -11.91 -0.22 -17.29
C PRO A 4 -11.20 0.12 -15.98
N ARG A 5 -11.85 -0.14 -14.87
CA ARG A 5 -11.24 -0.09 -13.54
C ARG A 5 -10.22 -1.23 -13.47
N SER A 6 -8.94 -0.89 -13.47
CA SER A 6 -7.87 -1.86 -13.25
C SER A 6 -8.03 -2.48 -11.87
N ARG A 7 -8.37 -3.77 -11.85
CA ARG A 7 -8.53 -4.54 -10.61
C ARG A 7 -7.19 -5.13 -10.20
N GLY A 8 -6.82 -4.87 -8.98
CA GLY A 8 -5.78 -5.59 -8.26
C GLY A 8 -4.47 -4.84 -8.03
N LEU A 9 -3.93 -4.13 -9.01
CA LEU A 9 -2.65 -3.42 -8.88
C LEU A 9 -2.78 -1.89 -8.77
N GLY A 10 -3.95 -1.33 -9.10
CA GLY A 10 -4.19 0.12 -9.09
C GLY A 10 -4.14 0.77 -7.71
N ASP A 11 -4.47 0.03 -6.65
CA ASP A 11 -4.54 0.57 -5.30
C ASP A 11 -3.17 0.65 -4.61
N VAL A 12 -2.19 -0.16 -5.04
CA VAL A 12 -0.82 -0.12 -4.52
C VAL A 12 -0.08 1.13 -4.97
N TYR A 13 -0.48 1.74 -6.08
CA TYR A 13 0.17 2.92 -6.67
C TYR A 13 -0.30 4.26 -6.09
N LYS A 14 -1.46 4.31 -5.47
CA LYS A 14 -1.87 5.49 -4.71
C LYS A 14 -1.31 5.40 -3.30
N ARG A 15 -0.75 6.51 -2.82
CA ARG A 15 -0.36 6.66 -1.43
C ARG A 15 -1.60 6.45 -0.57
N GLN A 16 -1.58 5.40 0.23
CA GLN A 16 -2.74 4.93 0.98
C GLN A 16 -2.96 5.80 2.23
N GLU A 17 -4.21 5.93 2.66
CA GLU A 17 -4.57 6.50 3.97
C GLU A 17 -4.38 5.45 5.07
N LEU A 18 -4.37 5.86 6.32
CA LEU A 18 -4.40 4.93 7.46
C LEU A 18 -5.68 4.08 7.44
N TYR A 19 -5.71 3.03 8.21
CA TYR A 19 -6.89 2.16 8.29
C TYR A 19 -7.98 2.72 9.19
N ASP A 20 -9.21 2.71 8.70
CA ASP A 20 -10.43 2.51 9.45
C ASP A 20 -10.77 1.01 9.54
N LEU A 21 -11.75 0.65 10.36
CA LEU A 21 -12.16 -0.75 10.48
C LEU A 21 -12.64 -1.34 9.15
N THR A 22 -13.46 -0.63 8.41
CA THR A 22 -14.06 -1.11 7.15
C THR A 22 -13.00 -1.39 6.09
N THR A 23 -12.02 -0.50 5.94
CA THR A 23 -10.94 -0.67 4.96
C THR A 23 -10.05 -1.85 5.35
N LEU A 24 -9.72 -1.98 6.65
CA LEU A 24 -8.94 -3.10 7.13
C LEU A 24 -9.65 -4.45 6.90
N GLN A 25 -10.95 -4.53 7.20
CA GLN A 25 -11.76 -5.73 6.94
C GLN A 25 -11.78 -6.10 5.45
N LYS A 26 -11.98 -5.12 4.57
CA LYS A 26 -11.97 -5.35 3.11
C LYS A 26 -10.63 -5.89 2.61
N GLU A 27 -9.52 -5.33 3.08
CA GLU A 27 -8.20 -5.78 2.67
C GLU A 27 -7.83 -7.14 3.30
N ALA A 28 -8.17 -7.39 4.55
CA ALA A 28 -7.97 -8.67 5.21
C ALA A 28 -8.76 -9.79 4.52
N SER A 29 -10.00 -9.50 4.12
CA SER A 29 -10.81 -10.43 3.33
C SER A 29 -10.17 -10.73 1.97
N LYS A 30 -9.70 -9.70 1.27
CA LYS A 30 -9.05 -9.85 -0.04
C LYS A 30 -7.74 -10.64 0.03
N ARG A 31 -6.92 -10.43 1.07
CA ARG A 31 -5.58 -11.03 1.20
C ARG A 31 -5.60 -12.43 1.82
N TYR A 32 -6.46 -12.62 2.81
CA TYR A 32 -6.44 -13.81 3.67
C TYR A 32 -7.78 -14.54 3.74
N GLY A 33 -8.83 -14.04 3.09
CA GLY A 33 -10.18 -14.63 3.15
C GLY A 33 -10.87 -14.44 4.50
N PHE A 34 -10.38 -13.53 5.35
CA PHE A 34 -10.99 -13.32 6.66
C PHE A 34 -12.36 -12.67 6.55
N SER A 35 -13.32 -13.17 7.31
CA SER A 35 -14.62 -12.51 7.45
C SER A 35 -14.48 -11.19 8.24
N PRO A 36 -15.42 -10.24 8.09
CA PRO A 36 -15.43 -9.02 8.89
C PRO A 36 -15.43 -9.28 10.39
N LYS A 37 -16.21 -10.29 10.85
CA LYS A 37 -16.28 -10.70 12.26
C LYS A 37 -14.94 -11.25 12.75
N GLN A 38 -14.30 -12.11 11.97
CA GLN A 38 -12.98 -12.67 12.31
C GLN A 38 -11.94 -11.56 12.41
N THR A 39 -11.89 -10.65 11.44
CA THR A 39 -10.96 -9.51 11.46
C THR A 39 -11.16 -8.65 12.70
N LEU A 40 -12.41 -8.34 13.08
CA LEU A 40 -12.70 -7.56 14.27
C LEU A 40 -12.27 -8.28 15.56
N ASN A 41 -12.51 -9.59 15.68
CA ASN A 41 -12.09 -10.37 16.84
C ASN A 41 -10.56 -10.39 17.01
N ILE A 42 -9.83 -10.54 15.90
CA ILE A 42 -8.36 -10.47 15.88
C ILE A 42 -7.89 -9.08 16.33
N MET A 43 -8.52 -8.04 15.80
CA MET A 43 -8.21 -6.66 16.17
C MET A 43 -8.46 -6.38 17.65
N GLN A 44 -9.56 -6.91 18.21
CA GLN A 44 -9.86 -6.78 19.64
C GLN A 44 -8.80 -7.46 20.49
N SER A 45 -8.34 -8.66 20.11
CA SER A 45 -7.24 -9.32 20.80
C SER A 45 -5.94 -8.49 20.77
N LEU A 46 -5.57 -7.93 19.61
CA LEU A 46 -4.38 -7.08 19.47
C LEU A 46 -4.50 -5.76 20.27
N TYR A 47 -5.71 -5.26 20.46
CA TYR A 47 -5.99 -4.06 21.25
C TYR A 47 -6.07 -4.36 22.76
N GLU A 48 -6.86 -5.36 23.18
CA GLU A 48 -7.19 -5.60 24.59
C GLU A 48 -6.12 -6.43 25.32
N HIS A 49 -5.65 -7.52 24.68
CA HIS A 49 -4.69 -8.44 25.29
C HIS A 49 -3.25 -8.03 25.03
N HIS A 50 -2.89 -7.83 23.78
CA HIS A 50 -1.51 -7.49 23.39
C HIS A 50 -1.22 -5.98 23.53
N LYS A 51 -2.23 -5.12 23.48
CA LYS A 51 -2.13 -3.64 23.60
C LYS A 51 -1.21 -2.99 22.56
N VAL A 52 -1.04 -3.65 21.41
CA VAL A 52 -0.11 -3.22 20.37
C VAL A 52 -0.76 -2.43 19.24
N LEU A 53 -2.08 -2.41 19.17
CA LEU A 53 -2.86 -1.60 18.22
C LEU A 53 -3.84 -0.70 18.96
N THR A 54 -4.26 0.40 18.32
CA THR A 54 -5.27 1.31 18.85
C THR A 54 -6.68 0.75 18.69
N TYR A 55 -7.68 1.43 19.24
CA TYR A 55 -9.06 0.99 19.28
C TYR A 55 -9.61 0.63 17.88
N PRO A 56 -10.17 -0.58 17.69
CA PRO A 56 -10.49 -1.08 16.35
C PRO A 56 -11.76 -0.51 15.73
N ARG A 57 -12.74 -0.04 16.54
CA ARG A 57 -14.03 0.42 16.03
C ARG A 57 -13.97 1.90 15.72
N THR A 58 -13.35 2.25 14.63
CA THR A 58 -13.25 3.63 14.14
C THR A 58 -13.57 3.71 12.65
N ASP A 59 -14.18 4.79 12.25
CA ASP A 59 -14.45 5.19 10.86
C ASP A 59 -13.41 6.21 10.34
N SER A 60 -12.56 6.72 11.22
CA SER A 60 -11.54 7.68 10.86
C SER A 60 -10.28 7.02 10.27
N ARG A 61 -9.70 7.70 9.27
CA ARG A 61 -8.41 7.38 8.66
C ARG A 61 -7.34 8.41 8.97
N TYR A 62 -7.63 9.26 9.95
CA TYR A 62 -6.79 10.39 10.33
C TYR A 62 -6.41 10.30 11.81
N LEU A 63 -5.30 10.96 12.13
CA LEU A 63 -4.85 11.19 13.48
C LEU A 63 -5.13 12.64 13.86
N THR A 64 -5.15 12.94 15.14
CA THR A 64 -5.24 14.28 15.70
C THR A 64 -3.86 14.93 15.79
N ASN A 65 -3.81 16.24 15.86
CA ASN A 65 -2.56 16.99 15.84
C ASN A 65 -1.67 16.70 17.06
N ASP A 66 -2.26 16.51 18.23
CA ASP A 66 -1.59 16.14 19.49
C ASP A 66 -0.84 14.79 19.41
N MET A 67 -1.25 13.89 18.51
CA MET A 67 -0.58 12.61 18.31
C MET A 67 0.77 12.73 17.57
N THR A 68 1.06 13.86 16.98
CA THR A 68 2.31 14.05 16.20
C THR A 68 3.55 13.75 17.03
N ASP A 69 3.55 14.14 18.30
CA ASP A 69 4.68 13.97 19.22
C ASP A 69 4.91 12.50 19.57
N THR A 70 3.86 11.67 19.54
CA THR A 70 3.92 10.24 19.87
C THR A 70 4.38 9.36 18.70
N LEU A 71 4.39 9.90 17.46
CA LEU A 71 4.68 9.11 16.26
C LEU A 71 6.06 8.44 16.30
N LYS A 72 7.08 9.12 16.84
CA LYS A 72 8.43 8.56 16.95
C LYS A 72 8.48 7.34 17.86
N ASP A 73 7.76 7.35 18.97
CA ASP A 73 7.76 6.22 19.92
C ASP A 73 6.99 5.05 19.35
N ARG A 74 5.90 5.30 18.62
CA ARG A 74 5.16 4.27 17.86
C ARG A 74 6.01 3.63 16.77
N ILE A 75 6.82 4.42 16.04
CA ILE A 75 7.78 3.88 15.05
C ILE A 75 8.86 3.04 15.73
N LYS A 76 9.37 3.48 16.90
CA LYS A 76 10.34 2.67 17.68
C LYS A 76 9.74 1.31 18.05
N ALA A 77 8.49 1.28 18.51
CA ALA A 77 7.79 0.04 18.85
C ALA A 77 7.64 -0.91 17.63
N CYS A 78 7.62 -0.37 16.41
CA CYS A 78 7.59 -1.14 15.17
C CYS A 78 8.97 -1.69 14.73
N GLN A 79 10.05 -1.43 15.45
CA GLN A 79 11.41 -1.92 15.10
C GLN A 79 11.59 -3.42 15.33
N ASN A 80 10.70 -4.24 14.83
CA ASN A 80 10.76 -5.69 14.96
C ASN A 80 10.54 -6.38 13.59
N GLY A 81 10.96 -7.64 13.52
CA GLY A 81 10.79 -8.46 12.32
C GLY A 81 11.27 -7.77 11.03
N SER A 82 10.48 -7.85 9.98
CA SER A 82 10.77 -7.28 8.66
C SER A 82 10.74 -5.74 8.62
N TYR A 83 10.11 -5.09 9.62
CA TYR A 83 9.95 -3.63 9.65
C TYR A 83 11.11 -2.88 10.28
N LYS A 84 12.08 -3.59 10.89
CA LYS A 84 13.24 -2.99 11.60
C LYS A 84 13.97 -1.95 10.75
N LYS A 85 14.28 -2.28 9.50
CA LYS A 85 14.99 -1.40 8.56
C LYS A 85 14.18 -0.14 8.24
N ALA A 86 12.91 -0.31 7.86
CA ALA A 86 12.04 0.79 7.48
C ALA A 86 11.77 1.76 8.65
N ALA A 87 11.48 1.22 9.84
CA ALA A 87 11.30 2.01 11.05
C ALA A 87 12.58 2.78 11.43
N ALA A 88 13.75 2.14 11.37
CA ALA A 88 15.03 2.81 11.62
C ALA A 88 15.34 3.95 10.64
N MET A 89 14.97 3.78 9.35
CA MET A 89 15.12 4.84 8.34
C MET A 89 14.20 6.03 8.62
N LEU A 90 12.96 5.78 9.05
CA LEU A 90 12.01 6.84 9.42
C LEU A 90 12.48 7.63 10.64
N LEU A 91 13.02 6.96 11.65
CA LEU A 91 13.51 7.61 12.87
C LEU A 91 14.69 8.54 12.65
N ARG A 92 15.45 8.37 11.55
CA ARG A 92 16.53 9.29 11.17
C ARG A 92 16.03 10.61 10.59
N LYS A 93 14.74 10.70 10.26
CA LYS A 93 14.12 11.88 9.66
C LYS A 93 13.22 12.57 10.66
N GLU A 94 13.05 13.87 10.49
CA GLU A 94 11.99 14.60 11.18
C GLU A 94 10.63 14.17 10.59
N ILE A 95 9.71 13.73 11.45
CA ILE A 95 8.35 13.37 11.05
C ILE A 95 7.50 14.64 11.21
N LYS A 96 7.18 15.25 10.08
CA LYS A 96 6.34 16.45 10.07
C LYS A 96 4.87 16.07 9.98
N ALA A 97 4.04 16.75 10.74
CA ALA A 97 2.60 16.70 10.58
C ALA A 97 2.22 17.01 9.13
N SER A 98 1.31 16.23 8.58
CA SER A 98 0.85 16.40 7.20
C SER A 98 -0.66 16.23 7.15
N SER A 99 -1.35 17.13 6.48
CA SER A 99 -2.81 17.06 6.26
C SER A 99 -3.31 15.76 5.60
N ARG A 100 -2.38 14.91 5.15
CA ARG A 100 -2.67 13.59 4.59
C ARG A 100 -3.05 12.56 5.64
N PHE A 101 -2.54 12.68 6.85
CA PHE A 101 -2.81 11.76 7.96
C PHE A 101 -3.13 12.46 9.27
N ILE A 102 -2.95 13.80 9.36
CA ILE A 102 -3.36 14.62 10.50
C ILE A 102 -4.52 15.49 10.08
N ASN A 103 -5.68 15.32 10.72
CA ASN A 103 -6.85 16.17 10.49
C ASN A 103 -7.86 16.01 11.62
N ASP A 104 -7.83 16.95 12.59
CA ASP A 104 -8.72 16.92 13.76
C ASP A 104 -10.21 16.94 13.39
N LYS A 105 -10.59 17.62 12.29
CA LYS A 105 -11.97 17.71 11.84
C LYS A 105 -12.52 16.39 11.27
N LYS A 106 -11.65 15.43 10.95
CA LYS A 106 -12.00 14.11 10.42
C LYS A 106 -11.81 12.99 11.45
N VAL A 107 -11.56 13.36 12.69
CA VAL A 107 -11.53 12.44 13.82
C VAL A 107 -12.71 12.80 14.70
N SER A 108 -13.67 11.89 14.86
CA SER A 108 -14.81 12.05 15.74
C SER A 108 -14.46 11.57 17.16
N ASP A 109 -14.82 10.33 17.49
CA ASP A 109 -14.57 9.74 18.80
C ASP A 109 -13.22 9.03 18.88
N HIS A 110 -12.79 8.43 17.77
CA HIS A 110 -11.56 7.64 17.69
C HIS A 110 -10.78 7.96 16.40
N HIS A 111 -9.47 8.04 16.52
CA HIS A 111 -8.57 8.20 15.39
C HIS A 111 -8.37 6.87 14.63
N ALA A 112 -7.64 6.92 13.51
CA ALA A 112 -7.30 5.77 12.70
C ALA A 112 -6.62 4.64 13.50
N ILE A 113 -6.72 3.42 12.97
CA ILE A 113 -6.07 2.23 13.52
C ILE A 113 -4.57 2.29 13.20
N ILE A 114 -3.74 2.37 14.25
CA ILE A 114 -2.28 2.42 14.16
C ILE A 114 -1.63 1.60 15.28
N PRO A 115 -0.32 1.30 15.19
CA PRO A 115 0.43 0.73 16.31
C PRO A 115 0.47 1.67 17.52
N THR A 116 0.49 1.09 18.72
CA THR A 116 0.76 1.82 19.95
C THR A 116 2.27 1.98 20.19
N GLU A 117 2.65 2.57 21.30
CA GLU A 117 4.03 2.66 21.76
C GLU A 117 4.54 1.35 22.38
N GLN A 118 3.64 0.37 22.54
CA GLN A 118 3.97 -0.94 23.12
C GLN A 118 4.76 -1.78 22.14
N TYR A 119 5.92 -2.28 22.58
CA TYR A 119 6.72 -3.23 21.80
C TYR A 119 5.98 -4.56 21.65
N ALA A 120 5.83 -5.02 20.41
CA ALA A 120 5.14 -6.26 20.12
C ALA A 120 6.06 -7.47 20.26
N SER A 121 5.69 -8.42 21.15
CA SER A 121 6.31 -9.74 21.20
C SER A 121 5.71 -10.62 20.09
N LEU A 122 6.35 -10.63 18.93
CA LEU A 122 5.80 -11.30 17.73
C LEU A 122 5.66 -12.83 17.91
N THR A 123 6.37 -13.42 18.85
CA THR A 123 6.31 -14.86 19.17
C THR A 123 5.05 -15.23 19.97
N SER A 124 4.41 -14.25 20.61
CA SER A 124 3.15 -14.47 21.34
C SER A 124 1.90 -14.37 20.45
N PHE A 125 2.04 -13.95 19.20
CA PHE A 125 0.93 -13.82 18.29
C PHE A 125 0.58 -15.14 17.63
N SER A 126 -0.72 -15.40 17.47
CA SER A 126 -1.20 -16.40 16.51
C SER A 126 -0.84 -15.99 15.08
N SER A 127 -0.88 -16.93 14.15
CA SER A 127 -0.64 -16.65 12.73
C SER A 127 -1.58 -15.56 12.19
N ASP A 128 -2.83 -15.55 12.61
CA ASP A 128 -3.81 -14.59 12.12
C ASP A 128 -3.65 -13.21 12.77
N GLU A 129 -3.32 -13.14 14.05
CA GLU A 129 -2.93 -11.89 14.72
C GLU A 129 -1.70 -11.27 14.07
N ARG A 130 -0.72 -12.10 13.72
CA ARG A 130 0.47 -11.64 13.02
C ARG A 130 0.14 -11.02 11.66
N LYS A 131 -0.73 -11.64 10.87
CA LYS A 131 -1.17 -11.11 9.56
C LYS A 131 -1.82 -9.74 9.69
N ILE A 132 -2.75 -9.58 10.64
CA ILE A 132 -3.44 -8.28 10.84
C ILE A 132 -2.48 -7.23 11.40
N TYR A 133 -1.63 -7.59 12.37
CA TYR A 133 -0.62 -6.69 12.91
C TYR A 133 0.32 -6.19 11.79
N ASP A 134 0.83 -7.10 10.96
CA ASP A 134 1.71 -6.78 9.84
C ASP A 134 1.03 -5.82 8.84
N MET A 135 -0.25 -6.03 8.52
CA MET A 135 -1.01 -5.10 7.65
C MET A 135 -1.04 -3.67 8.23
N VAL A 136 -1.33 -3.55 9.53
CA VAL A 136 -1.44 -2.23 10.18
C VAL A 136 -0.09 -1.54 10.28
N VAL A 137 0.97 -2.26 10.67
CA VAL A 137 2.34 -1.73 10.76
C VAL A 137 2.85 -1.29 9.39
N ALA A 138 2.70 -2.14 8.37
CA ALA A 138 3.11 -1.80 7.01
C ALA A 138 2.42 -0.52 6.52
N ARG A 139 1.11 -0.40 6.73
CA ARG A 139 0.33 0.76 6.35
C ARG A 139 0.76 2.03 7.11
N PHE A 140 0.95 1.94 8.41
CA PHE A 140 1.41 3.05 9.25
C PHE A 140 2.76 3.57 8.78
N LEU A 141 3.74 2.71 8.64
CA LEU A 141 5.08 3.08 8.17
C LEU A 141 5.06 3.61 6.73
N ALA A 142 4.22 3.06 5.84
CA ALA A 142 4.08 3.51 4.46
C ALA A 142 3.52 4.93 4.37
N VAL A 143 2.51 5.27 5.19
CA VAL A 143 1.93 6.61 5.23
C VAL A 143 2.96 7.66 5.66
N LEU A 144 3.84 7.30 6.58
CA LEU A 144 4.92 8.18 7.08
C LEU A 144 6.16 8.21 6.16
N SER A 145 6.28 7.27 5.22
CA SER A 145 7.44 7.15 4.32
C SER A 145 7.43 8.21 3.22
N ALA A 146 8.58 8.37 2.57
CA ALA A 146 8.72 9.21 1.38
C ALA A 146 7.81 8.73 0.23
N PRO A 147 7.43 9.62 -0.70
CA PRO A 147 6.67 9.21 -1.88
C PRO A 147 7.46 8.24 -2.73
N ALA A 148 6.75 7.31 -3.38
CA ALA A 148 7.28 6.59 -4.51
C ALA A 148 7.32 7.55 -5.72
N ILE A 149 8.41 7.51 -6.48
CA ILE A 149 8.59 8.33 -7.67
C ILE A 149 8.79 7.39 -8.84
N SER A 150 7.91 7.48 -9.83
CA SER A 150 8.03 6.71 -11.06
C SER A 150 7.94 7.61 -12.27
N GLU A 151 8.61 7.21 -13.34
CA GLU A 151 8.54 7.80 -14.66
C GLU A 151 7.67 6.89 -15.53
N GLN A 152 6.61 7.43 -16.09
CA GLN A 152 5.73 6.69 -16.98
C GLN A 152 6.07 7.01 -18.44
N LEU A 153 6.36 5.97 -19.21
CA LEU A 153 6.51 6.05 -20.65
C LEU A 153 5.24 5.55 -21.33
N SER A 154 4.65 6.37 -22.19
CA SER A 154 3.54 5.97 -23.05
C SER A 154 3.97 6.07 -24.50
N VAL A 155 3.98 4.95 -25.20
CA VAL A 155 4.36 4.86 -26.62
C VAL A 155 3.10 4.63 -27.44
N LYS A 156 2.99 5.35 -28.55
CA LYS A 156 1.98 5.11 -29.59
C LYS A 156 2.74 4.86 -30.90
N ALA A 157 2.43 3.77 -31.57
CA ALA A 157 2.95 3.43 -32.88
C ALA A 157 1.82 3.22 -33.87
N SER A 158 1.98 3.65 -35.12
CA SER A 158 1.05 3.38 -36.22
C SER A 158 1.69 2.37 -37.16
N ILE A 159 0.97 1.30 -37.49
CA ILE A 159 1.38 0.27 -38.44
C ILE A 159 0.23 0.08 -39.41
N ASN A 160 0.44 0.41 -40.70
CA ASN A 160 -0.59 0.35 -41.73
C ASN A 160 -1.93 1.01 -41.35
N GLY A 161 -1.88 2.16 -40.63
CA GLY A 161 -3.06 2.87 -40.17
C GLY A 161 -3.62 2.42 -38.83
N GLU A 162 -3.24 1.25 -38.35
CA GLU A 162 -3.66 0.74 -37.03
C GLU A 162 -2.79 1.33 -35.90
N LEU A 163 -3.43 1.68 -34.78
CA LEU A 163 -2.79 2.33 -33.65
C LEU A 163 -2.48 1.37 -32.51
N PHE A 164 -1.22 1.12 -32.28
CA PHE A 164 -0.72 0.35 -31.15
C PHE A 164 -0.32 1.26 -29.99
N ARG A 165 -0.56 0.80 -28.75
CA ARG A 165 -0.19 1.54 -27.54
C ARG A 165 0.53 0.61 -26.58
N ALA A 166 1.67 1.09 -26.05
CA ALA A 166 2.39 0.45 -24.97
C ALA A 166 2.60 1.45 -23.82
N LYS A 167 2.61 0.94 -22.59
CA LYS A 167 2.94 1.71 -21.40
C LYS A 167 4.00 0.95 -20.63
N ALA A 168 4.98 1.69 -20.12
CA ALA A 168 5.97 1.17 -19.19
C ALA A 168 6.13 2.14 -18.02
N GLU A 169 6.51 1.59 -16.89
CA GLU A 169 6.83 2.37 -15.69
C GLU A 169 8.27 2.08 -15.27
N ASN A 170 9.03 3.12 -15.02
CA ASN A 170 10.37 3.04 -14.46
C ASN A 170 10.35 3.67 -13.05
N ILE A 171 10.58 2.86 -12.04
CA ILE A 171 10.59 3.32 -10.65
C ILE A 171 11.93 3.99 -10.37
N LYS A 172 11.93 5.31 -10.12
CA LYS A 172 13.11 6.09 -9.73
C LYS A 172 13.39 6.00 -8.23
N GLN A 173 12.33 5.95 -7.42
CA GLN A 173 12.40 5.85 -5.97
C GLN A 173 11.25 5.00 -5.47
N LEU A 174 11.55 3.91 -4.77
CA LEU A 174 10.53 3.01 -4.21
C LEU A 174 9.71 3.72 -3.12
N GLY A 175 10.36 4.48 -2.24
CA GLY A 175 9.67 5.17 -1.15
C GLY A 175 8.83 4.22 -0.30
N TRP A 176 7.55 4.54 -0.09
CA TRP A 176 6.62 3.70 0.67
C TRP A 176 6.39 2.30 0.08
N ARG A 177 6.69 2.08 -1.21
CA ARG A 177 6.55 0.76 -1.87
C ARG A 177 7.52 -0.28 -1.30
N GLU A 178 8.66 0.12 -0.70
CA GLU A 178 9.60 -0.80 -0.07
C GLU A 178 8.96 -1.70 1.00
N LEU A 179 7.84 -1.26 1.58
CA LEU A 179 7.10 -2.00 2.60
C LEU A 179 6.18 -3.10 2.02
N TYR A 180 6.04 -3.14 0.68
CA TYR A 180 5.18 -4.05 -0.07
C TYR A 180 5.95 -4.74 -1.21
N GLU A 181 7.25 -5.01 -1.03
CA GLU A 181 8.17 -5.50 -2.08
C GLU A 181 7.68 -6.76 -2.81
N GLU A 182 6.95 -7.64 -2.13
CA GLU A 182 6.40 -8.85 -2.75
C GLU A 182 5.34 -8.55 -3.83
N GLU A 183 4.72 -7.38 -3.79
CA GLU A 183 3.70 -6.95 -4.75
C GLU A 183 4.27 -6.09 -5.90
N THR A 184 5.54 -5.70 -5.84
CA THR A 184 6.14 -4.70 -6.75
C THR A 184 6.94 -5.28 -7.92
N GLN A 185 6.91 -6.58 -8.16
CA GLN A 185 7.50 -7.15 -9.38
C GLN A 185 6.65 -6.76 -10.59
N THR A 186 6.87 -5.54 -11.10
CA THR A 186 6.34 -5.11 -12.39
C THR A 186 7.05 -5.89 -13.51
N LYS A 187 6.28 -6.72 -14.20
CA LYS A 187 6.77 -7.61 -15.28
C LYS A 187 7.28 -6.86 -16.52
N ASP A 188 6.99 -5.56 -16.66
CA ASP A 188 7.27 -4.78 -17.85
C ASP A 188 8.12 -3.54 -17.54
N THR A 189 9.41 -3.76 -17.25
CA THR A 189 10.39 -2.68 -17.24
C THR A 189 11.02 -2.53 -18.63
N ILE A 190 10.74 -1.43 -19.32
CA ILE A 190 11.53 -1.07 -20.51
C ILE A 190 12.93 -0.67 -20.02
N LYS A 191 13.94 -1.44 -20.44
CA LYS A 191 15.34 -1.07 -20.18
C LYS A 191 15.64 0.27 -20.86
N ALA A 192 16.35 1.14 -20.19
CA ALA A 192 16.61 2.52 -20.61
C ALA A 192 17.22 2.67 -22.04
N GLY A 193 17.83 1.62 -22.58
CA GLY A 193 18.40 1.61 -23.93
C GLY A 193 17.40 1.41 -25.08
N ASN A 194 16.15 1.05 -24.80
CA ASN A 194 15.15 0.66 -25.80
C ASN A 194 13.96 1.63 -25.89
N ILE A 195 14.17 2.90 -25.51
CA ILE A 195 13.08 3.90 -25.58
C ILE A 195 12.92 4.34 -27.04
N PRO A 196 11.74 4.15 -27.66
CA PRO A 196 11.49 4.59 -29.02
C PRO A 196 11.55 6.12 -29.13
N VAL A 197 12.17 6.60 -30.19
CA VAL A 197 12.29 8.04 -30.50
C VAL A 197 11.07 8.46 -31.33
N LYS A 198 10.45 9.58 -30.98
CA LYS A 198 9.30 10.13 -31.70
C LYS A 198 9.68 10.44 -33.17
N GLY A 199 8.84 9.98 -34.10
CA GLY A 199 9.02 10.20 -35.53
C GLY A 199 10.04 9.28 -36.21
N LYS A 200 10.67 8.38 -35.48
CA LYS A 200 11.59 7.38 -36.05
C LYS A 200 10.80 6.13 -36.45
N GLU A 201 11.14 5.60 -37.62
CA GLU A 201 10.63 4.31 -38.10
C GLU A 201 11.45 3.16 -37.51
N TYR A 202 10.78 2.06 -37.18
CA TYR A 202 11.39 0.87 -36.63
C TYR A 202 10.93 -0.35 -37.44
N PRO A 203 11.84 -1.29 -37.74
CA PRO A 203 11.44 -2.51 -38.42
C PRO A 203 10.53 -3.35 -37.51
N ILE A 204 9.51 -3.95 -38.12
CA ILE A 204 8.64 -4.91 -37.41
C ILE A 204 9.38 -6.25 -37.37
N GLY A 205 9.69 -6.75 -36.17
CA GLY A 205 10.34 -8.05 -36.01
C GLY A 205 9.33 -9.19 -36.10
N THR A 206 8.59 -9.44 -35.05
CA THR A 206 7.63 -10.55 -34.97
C THR A 206 6.28 -10.02 -34.51
N ILE A 207 5.22 -10.46 -35.17
CA ILE A 207 3.83 -10.22 -34.72
C ILE A 207 3.30 -11.54 -34.19
N SER A 208 2.84 -11.55 -32.94
CA SER A 208 2.14 -12.67 -32.36
C SER A 208 0.76 -12.23 -31.86
N MET A 209 -0.23 -13.06 -32.08
CA MET A 209 -1.57 -12.87 -31.56
C MET A 209 -1.82 -13.93 -30.48
N THR A 210 -2.30 -13.50 -29.33
CA THR A 210 -2.68 -14.39 -28.23
C THR A 210 -4.16 -14.19 -27.93
N GLU A 211 -4.89 -15.29 -27.85
CA GLU A 211 -6.26 -15.25 -27.37
C GLU A 211 -6.28 -15.13 -25.84
N GLY A 212 -7.12 -14.24 -25.33
CA GLY A 212 -7.36 -14.07 -23.90
C GLY A 212 -8.86 -14.06 -23.62
N THR A 213 -9.28 -14.74 -22.56
CA THR A 213 -10.65 -14.67 -22.06
C THR A 213 -10.74 -13.67 -20.91
N THR A 214 -11.73 -12.80 -20.98
CA THR A 214 -12.07 -11.93 -19.84
C THR A 214 -13.02 -12.69 -18.91
N ASN A 215 -12.60 -12.88 -17.67
CA ASN A 215 -13.47 -13.45 -16.65
C ASN A 215 -14.30 -12.34 -15.97
N PRO A 216 -15.59 -12.62 -15.64
CA PRO A 216 -16.36 -11.70 -14.84
C PRO A 216 -15.68 -11.49 -13.47
N PRO A 217 -15.91 -10.33 -12.81
CA PRO A 217 -15.39 -10.12 -11.46
C PRO A 217 -15.90 -11.20 -10.51
N GLY A 218 -15.02 -11.63 -9.60
CA GLY A 218 -15.45 -12.48 -8.49
C GLY A 218 -16.64 -11.85 -7.76
N ARG A 219 -17.63 -12.66 -7.41
CA ARG A 219 -18.75 -12.20 -6.56
C ARG A 219 -18.22 -11.92 -5.16
N TYR A 220 -18.80 -10.92 -4.50
CA TYR A 220 -18.55 -10.60 -3.09
C TYR A 220 -19.14 -11.67 -2.19
#